data_d3f9e3ce5864c3433e6f3743523a967a
#
_entry.id   d3f9e3ce5864c3433e6f3743523a967a
#
_cell.length_a   1.000
_cell.length_b   1.000
_cell.length_c   1.000
_cell.angle_alpha   90.00
_cell.angle_beta   90.00
_cell.angle_gamma   90.00
#
_symmetry.space_group_name_H-M   'P 1'
#
loop_
_entity.id
_entity.type
_entity.pdbx_description
1 polymer ?
#
loop_
_entity_poly.entity_id
_entity_poly.type
_entity_poly.pdbx_seq_one_letter_code
_entity_poly.pdbx_strand_id
1 'polypeptide(L)'
;MEIYNYIEKFVQDFINILGEMSPYLLLGFFFAGLLYAFIPRNKIERYFNGNPLRSSVLASLFGVPLPLCSCGVIPTGTAFYKNGASKGGTVSFLISTPQTGVDSILATFSLMGLPFAIIRPLAALLTGITGGLITSIITKNEPDNRVVQVANDEKKSFSQKLLDVFRYGFVEFIQDISKWLVIGLVLAAIISAVLPNQYFELLNLPPILQMLLVLSISVPLYICATGSIPLAAVLILKGLNPGAAFVLLMAGPATNVATITMIGKVLGRKSLFTYLGTIITGALGFGLIIDYLLPAKWFTAIACEHAVHNHDTGLVWWQIASGVLLTGLIVNGYIQKNLKTKNEKTTQIKQINMEIKTIKVDGMTCNHCKANVEKNVQMLDFVQNATVNLADKSVTVEGENIDIEKIKETIDSLGYKSL
;
A
#
# COMPACT_ATOMS: atom_id res chain seq x y z
N MET A 1 -1.78 -4.82 39.16
CA MET A 1 -3.20 -4.84 38.70
C MET A 1 -3.46 -3.89 37.52
N GLU A 2 -3.00 -2.64 37.59
CA GLU A 2 -3.22 -1.66 36.48
C GLU A 2 -2.58 -2.06 35.16
N ILE A 3 -1.32 -2.52 35.15
CA ILE A 3 -0.63 -2.93 33.89
C ILE A 3 -1.34 -4.11 33.23
N TYR A 4 -1.86 -5.05 34.00
CA TYR A 4 -2.60 -6.20 33.47
C TYR A 4 -3.88 -5.75 32.75
N ASN A 5 -4.61 -4.81 33.36
CA ASN A 5 -5.83 -4.24 32.74
C ASN A 5 -5.54 -3.48 31.43
N TYR A 6 -4.39 -2.78 31.36
CA TYR A 6 -3.98 -2.12 30.10
C TYR A 6 -3.62 -3.13 29.00
N ILE A 7 -2.95 -4.23 29.35
CA ILE A 7 -2.59 -5.27 28.38
C ILE A 7 -3.85 -5.99 27.89
N GLU A 8 -4.76 -6.34 28.79
CA GLU A 8 -6.02 -6.98 28.44
C GLU A 8 -6.86 -6.10 27.52
N LYS A 9 -7.01 -4.82 27.85
CA LYS A 9 -7.69 -3.83 27.03
C LYS A 9 -7.03 -3.67 25.66
N PHE A 10 -5.70 -3.58 25.63
CA PHE A 10 -4.95 -3.51 24.37
C PHE A 10 -5.21 -4.73 23.47
N VAL A 11 -5.17 -5.95 24.03
CA VAL A 11 -5.42 -7.17 23.27
C VAL A 11 -6.85 -7.21 22.77
N GLN A 12 -7.80 -6.82 23.58
CA GLN A 12 -9.21 -6.77 23.26
C GLN A 12 -9.49 -5.74 22.13
N ASP A 13 -8.97 -4.53 22.28
CA ASP A 13 -9.08 -3.47 21.27
C ASP A 13 -8.41 -3.91 19.95
N PHE A 14 -7.25 -4.55 20.01
CA PHE A 14 -6.56 -5.06 18.82
C PHE A 14 -7.39 -6.12 18.09
N ILE A 15 -7.96 -7.10 18.81
CA ILE A 15 -8.80 -8.15 18.23
C ILE A 15 -10.08 -7.55 17.64
N ASN A 16 -10.70 -6.61 18.32
CA ASN A 16 -11.91 -5.95 17.84
C ASN A 16 -11.63 -5.15 16.56
N ILE A 17 -10.60 -4.31 16.55
CA ILE A 17 -10.20 -3.54 15.35
C ILE A 17 -9.89 -4.49 14.19
N LEU A 18 -9.11 -5.54 14.44
CA LEU A 18 -8.76 -6.53 13.42
C LEU A 18 -10.02 -7.24 12.87
N GLY A 19 -10.92 -7.66 13.76
CA GLY A 19 -12.16 -8.35 13.38
C GLY A 19 -13.10 -7.46 12.56
N GLU A 20 -13.31 -6.23 13.01
CA GLU A 20 -14.17 -5.26 12.29
C GLU A 20 -13.62 -4.89 10.91
N MET A 21 -12.31 -4.74 10.78
CA MET A 21 -11.67 -4.32 9.54
C MET A 21 -11.44 -5.45 8.54
N SER A 22 -11.31 -6.69 9.02
CA SER A 22 -10.91 -7.83 8.18
C SER A 22 -11.78 -8.07 6.95
N PRO A 23 -13.13 -8.03 7.01
CA PRO A 23 -13.96 -8.27 5.85
C PRO A 23 -13.80 -7.17 4.79
N TYR A 24 -13.64 -5.90 5.22
CA TYR A 24 -13.42 -4.77 4.31
C TYR A 24 -12.03 -4.83 3.66
N LEU A 25 -11.02 -5.30 4.41
CA LEU A 25 -9.68 -5.54 3.90
C LEU A 25 -9.66 -6.62 2.83
N LEU A 26 -10.28 -7.77 3.11
CA LEU A 26 -10.38 -8.87 2.16
C LEU A 26 -11.15 -8.45 0.91
N LEU A 27 -12.23 -7.69 1.08
CA LEU A 27 -12.97 -7.11 -0.04
C LEU A 27 -12.11 -6.13 -0.85
N GLY A 28 -11.36 -5.26 -0.19
CA GLY A 28 -10.43 -4.33 -0.84
C GLY A 28 -9.33 -5.05 -1.62
N PHE A 29 -8.77 -6.13 -1.07
CA PHE A 29 -7.78 -6.98 -1.77
C PHE A 29 -8.38 -7.67 -2.98
N PHE A 30 -9.61 -8.17 -2.87
CA PHE A 30 -10.33 -8.75 -3.99
C PHE A 30 -10.55 -7.71 -5.11
N PHE A 31 -11.05 -6.51 -4.77
CA PHE A 31 -11.24 -5.44 -5.76
C PHE A 31 -9.92 -4.99 -6.39
N ALA A 32 -8.84 -4.90 -5.61
CA ALA A 32 -7.51 -4.60 -6.15
C ALA A 32 -7.05 -5.65 -7.17
N GLY A 33 -7.24 -6.93 -6.84
CA GLY A 33 -6.97 -8.02 -7.77
C GLY A 33 -7.84 -7.95 -9.03
N LEU A 34 -9.12 -7.62 -8.87
CA LEU A 34 -10.07 -7.50 -9.96
C LEU A 34 -9.69 -6.36 -10.92
N LEU A 35 -9.32 -5.19 -10.37
CA LEU A 35 -8.82 -4.06 -11.14
C LEU A 35 -7.52 -4.41 -11.88
N TYR A 36 -6.59 -5.10 -11.21
CA TYR A 36 -5.34 -5.53 -11.81
C TYR A 36 -5.56 -6.47 -13.01
N ALA A 37 -6.48 -7.45 -12.88
CA ALA A 37 -6.69 -8.48 -13.90
C ALA A 37 -7.61 -8.05 -15.06
N PHE A 38 -8.62 -7.20 -14.79
CA PHE A 38 -9.68 -6.90 -15.74
C PHE A 38 -9.61 -5.51 -16.36
N ILE A 39 -8.95 -4.54 -15.71
CA ILE A 39 -8.84 -3.20 -16.30
C ILE A 39 -7.59 -3.14 -17.17
N PRO A 40 -7.76 -3.10 -18.48
CA PRO A 40 -6.62 -3.02 -19.39
C PRO A 40 -5.93 -1.65 -19.27
N ARG A 41 -4.61 -1.66 -19.34
CA ARG A 41 -3.74 -0.48 -19.19
C ARG A 41 -4.16 0.69 -20.08
N ASN A 42 -4.50 0.41 -21.32
CA ASN A 42 -4.93 1.43 -22.28
C ASN A 42 -6.18 2.21 -21.84
N LYS A 43 -7.11 1.58 -21.09
CA LYS A 43 -8.27 2.28 -20.52
C LYS A 43 -7.86 3.14 -19.33
N ILE A 44 -7.03 2.63 -18.42
CA ILE A 44 -6.54 3.42 -17.27
C ILE A 44 -5.72 4.59 -17.77
N GLU A 45 -4.80 4.35 -18.70
CA GLU A 45 -3.98 5.39 -19.32
C GLU A 45 -4.85 6.47 -19.98
N ARG A 46 -5.89 6.08 -20.71
CA ARG A 46 -6.78 7.02 -21.39
C ARG A 46 -7.61 7.90 -20.44
N TYR A 47 -8.08 7.35 -19.30
CA TYR A 47 -8.97 8.06 -18.37
C TYR A 47 -8.23 8.77 -17.25
N PHE A 48 -7.14 8.17 -16.72
CA PHE A 48 -6.40 8.66 -15.57
C PHE A 48 -5.01 9.21 -15.89
N ASN A 49 -4.67 9.32 -17.19
CA ASN A 49 -3.46 9.98 -17.71
C ASN A 49 -3.85 11.12 -18.66
N GLY A 50 -2.92 12.00 -18.98
CA GLY A 50 -3.13 13.11 -19.89
C GLY A 50 -3.47 14.41 -19.17
N ASN A 51 -4.63 15.01 -19.42
CA ASN A 51 -4.99 16.30 -18.82
C ASN A 51 -5.15 16.17 -17.30
N PRO A 52 -4.33 16.92 -16.49
CA PRO A 52 -4.34 16.84 -15.03
C PRO A 52 -5.71 17.07 -14.41
N LEU A 53 -6.48 18.03 -14.91
CA LEU A 53 -7.81 18.34 -14.39
C LEU A 53 -8.78 17.17 -14.63
N ARG A 54 -8.83 16.67 -15.87
CA ARG A 54 -9.71 15.56 -16.22
C ARG A 54 -9.38 14.29 -15.42
N SER A 55 -8.09 13.99 -15.31
CA SER A 55 -7.62 12.83 -14.56
C SER A 55 -8.00 12.92 -13.08
N SER A 56 -7.81 14.08 -12.45
CA SER A 56 -8.13 14.29 -11.04
C SER A 56 -9.64 14.29 -10.78
N VAL A 57 -10.43 14.94 -11.65
CA VAL A 57 -11.90 14.93 -11.52
C VAL A 57 -12.47 13.53 -11.67
N LEU A 58 -12.06 12.80 -12.71
CA LEU A 58 -12.56 11.43 -12.93
C LEU A 58 -12.13 10.48 -11.82
N ALA A 59 -10.89 10.60 -11.33
CA ALA A 59 -10.39 9.76 -10.25
C ALA A 59 -11.14 10.02 -8.94
N SER A 60 -11.40 11.29 -8.58
CA SER A 60 -12.20 11.63 -7.39
C SER A 60 -13.65 11.21 -7.53
N LEU A 61 -14.27 11.49 -8.67
CA LEU A 61 -15.68 11.12 -8.91
C LEU A 61 -15.88 9.60 -8.86
N PHE A 62 -14.92 8.84 -9.38
CA PHE A 62 -14.93 7.40 -9.31
C PHE A 62 -14.64 6.89 -7.89
N GLY A 63 -13.76 7.59 -7.15
CA GLY A 63 -13.36 7.22 -5.81
C GLY A 63 -14.45 7.41 -4.75
N VAL A 64 -15.19 8.52 -4.80
CA VAL A 64 -16.20 8.89 -3.78
C VAL A 64 -17.26 7.82 -3.51
N PRO A 65 -17.88 7.18 -4.51
CA PRO A 65 -18.92 6.16 -4.26
C PRO A 65 -18.34 4.77 -3.92
N LEU A 66 -17.03 4.55 -4.09
CA LEU A 66 -16.46 3.23 -3.86
C LEU A 66 -16.40 2.88 -2.36
N PRO A 67 -16.97 1.73 -1.95
CA PRO A 67 -16.94 1.30 -0.55
C PRO A 67 -15.57 0.64 -0.23
N LEU A 68 -14.48 1.40 -0.38
CA LEU A 68 -13.13 0.95 -0.09
C LEU A 68 -12.59 1.65 1.14
N CYS A 69 -12.24 0.87 2.15
CA CYS A 69 -11.52 1.38 3.32
C CYS A 69 -10.12 1.86 2.94
N SER A 70 -9.49 2.65 3.81
CA SER A 70 -8.12 3.16 3.62
C SER A 70 -7.11 2.06 3.27
N CYS A 71 -7.29 0.84 3.79
CA CYS A 71 -6.43 -0.30 3.50
C CYS A 71 -6.66 -0.89 2.10
N GLY A 72 -7.89 -0.89 1.61
CA GLY A 72 -8.23 -1.35 0.26
C GLY A 72 -7.87 -0.33 -0.83
N VAL A 73 -7.91 0.96 -0.49
CA VAL A 73 -7.61 2.05 -1.43
C VAL A 73 -6.14 2.09 -1.82
N ILE A 74 -5.22 1.80 -0.88
CA ILE A 74 -3.77 1.78 -1.14
C ILE A 74 -3.40 0.79 -2.25
N PRO A 75 -3.80 -0.52 -2.18
CA PRO A 75 -3.55 -1.48 -3.24
C PRO A 75 -4.12 -1.07 -4.58
N THR A 76 -5.37 -0.61 -4.52
CA THR A 76 -6.10 -0.20 -5.72
C THR A 76 -5.42 0.99 -6.39
N GLY A 77 -5.05 2.03 -5.64
CA GLY A 77 -4.31 3.18 -6.15
C GLY A 77 -2.92 2.82 -6.68
N THR A 78 -2.21 1.91 -5.98
CA THR A 78 -0.92 1.40 -6.45
C THR A 78 -1.06 0.63 -7.76
N ALA A 79 -2.11 -0.20 -7.88
CA ALA A 79 -2.42 -0.91 -9.11
C ALA A 79 -2.76 0.07 -10.25
N PHE A 80 -3.53 1.14 -9.98
CA PHE A 80 -3.80 2.20 -10.96
C PHE A 80 -2.51 2.85 -11.44
N TYR A 81 -1.63 3.23 -10.52
CA TYR A 81 -0.35 3.82 -10.89
C TYR A 81 0.54 2.88 -11.71
N LYS A 82 0.67 1.62 -11.29
CA LYS A 82 1.42 0.58 -12.03
C LYS A 82 0.81 0.31 -13.41
N ASN A 83 -0.50 0.48 -13.56
CA ASN A 83 -1.24 0.29 -14.81
C ASN A 83 -1.38 1.56 -15.66
N GLY A 84 -0.58 2.60 -15.42
CA GLY A 84 -0.46 3.75 -16.30
C GLY A 84 -1.22 5.00 -15.86
N ALA A 85 -1.90 5.02 -14.70
CA ALA A 85 -2.50 6.23 -14.16
C ALA A 85 -1.43 7.28 -13.81
N SER A 86 -1.73 8.56 -14.00
CA SER A 86 -0.84 9.65 -13.57
C SER A 86 -0.70 9.70 -12.05
N LYS A 87 0.42 10.26 -11.56
CA LYS A 87 0.61 10.49 -10.10
C LYS A 87 -0.54 11.31 -9.52
N GLY A 88 -0.96 12.37 -10.22
CA GLY A 88 -2.08 13.21 -9.79
C GLY A 88 -3.41 12.49 -9.76
N GLY A 89 -3.77 11.72 -10.79
CA GLY A 89 -4.97 10.91 -10.80
C GLY A 89 -4.99 9.87 -9.67
N THR A 90 -3.84 9.23 -9.43
CA THR A 90 -3.69 8.27 -8.33
C THR A 90 -3.85 8.95 -6.97
N VAL A 91 -3.22 10.11 -6.74
CA VAL A 91 -3.34 10.87 -5.50
C VAL A 91 -4.77 11.36 -5.29
N SER A 92 -5.44 11.84 -6.34
CA SER A 92 -6.85 12.23 -6.30
C SER A 92 -7.76 11.09 -5.82
N PHE A 93 -7.56 9.90 -6.37
CA PHE A 93 -8.26 8.69 -5.95
C PHE A 93 -7.96 8.30 -4.49
N LEU A 94 -6.68 8.34 -4.10
CA LEU A 94 -6.23 8.00 -2.75
C LEU A 94 -6.73 8.99 -1.68
N ILE A 95 -7.00 10.25 -2.03
CA ILE A 95 -7.58 11.25 -1.13
C ILE A 95 -9.10 11.04 -1.00
N SER A 96 -9.81 10.95 -2.12
CA SER A 96 -11.27 10.99 -2.13
C SER A 96 -11.91 9.69 -1.60
N THR A 97 -11.35 8.54 -1.96
CA THR A 97 -11.98 7.24 -1.68
C THR A 97 -12.03 6.85 -0.20
N PRO A 98 -10.96 6.98 0.61
CA PRO A 98 -11.00 6.51 1.99
C PRO A 98 -11.82 7.39 2.93
N GLN A 99 -12.18 8.60 2.51
CA GLN A 99 -12.97 9.55 3.29
C GLN A 99 -14.47 9.31 3.15
N THR A 100 -14.89 8.61 2.10
CA THR A 100 -16.27 8.43 1.70
C THR A 100 -16.53 6.99 1.27
N GLY A 101 -17.76 6.70 0.95
CA GLY A 101 -18.27 5.41 0.53
C GLY A 101 -19.78 5.43 0.77
N VAL A 102 -20.53 4.69 0.01
CA VAL A 102 -22.00 4.65 0.19
C VAL A 102 -22.37 4.24 1.60
N ASP A 103 -21.67 3.23 2.15
CA ASP A 103 -21.84 2.75 3.52
C ASP A 103 -21.54 3.83 4.56
N SER A 104 -20.43 4.56 4.40
CA SER A 104 -20.03 5.60 5.36
C SER A 104 -20.90 6.86 5.24
N ILE A 105 -21.40 7.19 4.05
CA ILE A 105 -22.36 8.28 3.85
C ILE A 105 -23.67 7.97 4.59
N LEU A 106 -24.20 6.76 4.44
CA LEU A 106 -25.41 6.32 5.12
C LEU A 106 -25.24 6.26 6.64
N ALA A 107 -24.09 5.72 7.11
CA ALA A 107 -23.77 5.71 8.54
C ALA A 107 -23.64 7.13 9.12
N THR A 108 -23.02 8.07 8.35
CA THR A 108 -22.95 9.48 8.77
C THR A 108 -24.33 10.12 8.83
N PHE A 109 -25.19 9.85 7.85
CA PHE A 109 -26.57 10.34 7.85
C PHE A 109 -27.33 9.86 9.08
N SER A 110 -27.20 8.58 9.41
CA SER A 110 -27.87 7.97 10.56
C SER A 110 -27.40 8.53 11.92
N LEU A 111 -26.09 8.74 12.11
CA LEU A 111 -25.52 9.12 13.41
C LEU A 111 -25.28 10.61 13.58
N MET A 112 -25.00 11.34 12.49
CA MET A 112 -24.59 12.75 12.55
C MET A 112 -25.47 13.67 11.71
N GLY A 113 -26.43 13.12 10.98
CA GLY A 113 -27.43 13.85 10.22
C GLY A 113 -27.01 14.25 8.81
N LEU A 114 -27.98 14.85 8.11
CA LEU A 114 -27.89 15.23 6.70
C LEU A 114 -26.72 16.20 6.40
N PRO A 115 -26.44 17.23 7.22
CA PRO A 115 -25.38 18.19 6.93
C PRO A 115 -24.02 17.52 6.80
N PHE A 116 -23.63 16.66 7.75
CA PHE A 116 -22.39 15.91 7.69
C PHE A 116 -22.36 14.93 6.51
N ALA A 117 -23.49 14.27 6.21
CA ALA A 117 -23.61 13.31 5.11
C ALA A 117 -23.41 13.96 3.74
N ILE A 118 -23.74 15.25 3.58
CA ILE A 118 -23.54 16.01 2.34
C ILE A 118 -22.13 16.62 2.29
N ILE A 119 -21.67 17.23 3.39
CA ILE A 119 -20.39 17.96 3.39
C ILE A 119 -19.20 17.01 3.23
N ARG A 120 -19.25 15.80 3.81
CA ARG A 120 -18.18 14.81 3.69
C ARG A 120 -17.84 14.45 2.24
N PRO A 121 -18.77 13.97 1.40
CA PRO A 121 -18.45 13.64 0.00
C PRO A 121 -18.08 14.86 -0.83
N LEU A 122 -18.64 16.04 -0.56
CA LEU A 122 -18.23 17.28 -1.22
C LEU A 122 -16.80 17.66 -0.88
N ALA A 123 -16.42 17.61 0.40
CA ALA A 123 -15.06 17.88 0.84
C ALA A 123 -14.08 16.86 0.27
N ALA A 124 -14.40 15.57 0.28
CA ALA A 124 -13.58 14.52 -0.29
C ALA A 124 -13.38 14.72 -1.80
N LEU A 125 -14.44 15.08 -2.53
CA LEU A 125 -14.37 15.38 -3.96
C LEU A 125 -13.44 16.57 -4.24
N LEU A 126 -13.66 17.69 -3.56
CA LEU A 126 -12.91 18.94 -3.77
C LEU A 126 -11.43 18.77 -3.37
N THR A 127 -11.16 18.17 -2.23
CA THR A 127 -9.79 17.91 -1.79
C THR A 127 -9.09 16.85 -2.65
N GLY A 128 -9.79 15.85 -3.12
CA GLY A 128 -9.28 14.88 -4.08
C GLY A 128 -8.85 15.55 -5.39
N ILE A 129 -9.73 16.38 -5.97
CA ILE A 129 -9.44 17.12 -7.21
C ILE A 129 -8.25 18.06 -7.00
N THR A 130 -8.26 18.87 -5.95
CA THR A 130 -7.18 19.84 -5.67
C THR A 130 -5.86 19.15 -5.41
N GLY A 131 -5.83 18.08 -4.60
CA GLY A 131 -4.64 17.31 -4.32
C GLY A 131 -4.07 16.61 -5.56
N GLY A 132 -4.93 16.08 -6.41
CA GLY A 132 -4.53 15.50 -7.68
C GLY A 132 -3.92 16.53 -8.65
N LEU A 133 -4.54 17.72 -8.75
CA LEU A 133 -4.03 18.83 -9.56
C LEU A 133 -2.67 19.32 -9.09
N ILE A 134 -2.54 19.62 -7.79
CA ILE A 134 -1.30 20.08 -7.18
C ILE A 134 -0.19 19.03 -7.40
N THR A 135 -0.50 17.76 -7.18
CA THR A 135 0.46 16.67 -7.42
C THR A 135 0.89 16.62 -8.88
N SER A 136 -0.04 16.73 -9.83
CA SER A 136 0.29 16.72 -11.26
C SER A 136 1.21 17.89 -11.65
N ILE A 137 1.02 19.08 -11.06
CA ILE A 137 1.84 20.25 -11.33
C ILE A 137 3.25 20.06 -10.75
N ILE A 138 3.35 19.62 -9.49
CA ILE A 138 4.63 19.48 -8.79
C ILE A 138 5.48 18.34 -9.35
N THR A 139 4.84 17.27 -9.83
CA THR A 139 5.53 16.08 -10.34
C THR A 139 5.71 16.06 -11.85
N LYS A 140 5.34 17.14 -12.56
CA LYS A 140 5.39 17.22 -14.03
C LYS A 140 6.76 16.89 -14.63
N ASN A 141 7.83 17.29 -13.95
CA ASN A 141 9.21 17.14 -14.41
C ASN A 141 9.94 15.94 -13.76
N GLU A 142 9.23 15.09 -13.02
CA GLU A 142 9.87 13.91 -12.43
C GLU A 142 9.97 12.80 -13.47
N PRO A 143 11.15 12.13 -13.56
CA PRO A 143 11.28 10.95 -14.40
C PRO A 143 10.28 9.89 -13.92
N ASP A 144 9.58 9.33 -14.86
CA ASP A 144 8.63 8.26 -14.59
C ASP A 144 9.39 6.93 -14.43
N ASN A 145 9.93 6.70 -13.23
CA ASN A 145 10.65 5.47 -12.87
C ASN A 145 9.71 4.27 -12.67
N ARG A 146 8.56 4.28 -13.34
CA ARG A 146 7.72 3.09 -13.35
C ARG A 146 8.51 1.97 -14.00
N VAL A 147 8.77 0.91 -13.26
CA VAL A 147 9.06 -0.38 -13.88
C VAL A 147 7.77 -0.80 -14.55
N VAL A 148 7.61 -0.33 -15.79
CA VAL A 148 6.55 -0.78 -16.68
C VAL A 148 6.86 -2.25 -16.90
N GLN A 149 6.25 -3.13 -16.12
CA GLN A 149 6.18 -4.53 -16.51
C GLN A 149 5.43 -4.50 -17.84
N VAL A 150 6.18 -4.70 -18.92
CA VAL A 150 5.63 -4.98 -20.23
C VAL A 150 4.93 -6.32 -20.10
N ALA A 151 3.72 -6.31 -19.54
CA ALA A 151 2.84 -7.42 -19.70
C ALA A 151 2.48 -7.39 -21.18
N ASN A 152 3.03 -8.32 -21.94
CA ASN A 152 2.48 -8.67 -23.22
C ASN A 152 0.97 -8.76 -23.03
N ASP A 153 0.21 -8.02 -23.84
CA ASP A 153 -1.26 -8.15 -23.97
C ASP A 153 -1.60 -9.52 -24.58
N GLU A 154 -1.01 -10.60 -24.05
CA GLU A 154 -1.46 -11.94 -24.35
C GLU A 154 -2.90 -12.03 -23.85
N LYS A 155 -3.79 -12.39 -24.74
CA LYS A 155 -5.20 -12.64 -24.45
C LYS A 155 -5.29 -13.76 -23.42
N LYS A 156 -5.09 -13.42 -22.15
CA LYS A 156 -5.22 -14.37 -21.04
C LYS A 156 -6.65 -14.91 -21.01
N SER A 157 -6.79 -16.19 -20.86
CA SER A 157 -8.08 -16.86 -20.67
C SER A 157 -8.78 -16.29 -19.43
N PHE A 158 -10.10 -16.34 -19.38
CA PHE A 158 -10.89 -15.87 -18.24
C PHE A 158 -10.46 -16.55 -16.93
N SER A 159 -10.16 -17.84 -16.97
CA SER A 159 -9.67 -18.61 -15.81
C SER A 159 -8.30 -18.12 -15.33
N GLN A 160 -7.41 -17.76 -16.24
CA GLN A 160 -6.10 -17.17 -15.88
C GLN A 160 -6.25 -15.80 -15.25
N LYS A 161 -7.17 -14.96 -15.76
CA LYS A 161 -7.47 -13.67 -15.15
C LYS A 161 -8.03 -13.82 -13.74
N LEU A 162 -8.91 -14.80 -13.52
CA LEU A 162 -9.45 -15.07 -12.20
C LEU A 162 -8.36 -15.53 -11.23
N LEU A 163 -7.44 -16.37 -11.68
CA LEU A 163 -6.28 -16.78 -10.89
C LEU A 163 -5.37 -15.58 -10.53
N ASP A 164 -5.15 -14.70 -11.50
CA ASP A 164 -4.39 -13.46 -11.30
C ASP A 164 -5.05 -12.53 -10.26
N VAL A 165 -6.40 -12.47 -10.21
CA VAL A 165 -7.14 -11.72 -9.16
C VAL A 165 -6.75 -12.20 -7.77
N PHE A 166 -6.85 -13.52 -7.55
CA PHE A 166 -6.54 -14.09 -6.23
C PHE A 166 -5.05 -14.02 -5.92
N ARG A 167 -4.19 -14.32 -6.87
CA ARG A 167 -2.74 -14.29 -6.68
C ARG A 167 -2.25 -12.87 -6.36
N TYR A 168 -2.66 -11.88 -7.15
CA TYR A 168 -2.25 -10.50 -6.92
C TYR A 168 -2.86 -9.96 -5.62
N GLY A 169 -4.18 -10.07 -5.42
CA GLY A 169 -4.89 -9.51 -4.27
C GLY A 169 -4.47 -10.14 -2.94
N PHE A 170 -4.41 -11.46 -2.87
CA PHE A 170 -4.24 -12.18 -1.61
C PHE A 170 -2.82 -12.69 -1.33
N VAL A 171 -1.92 -12.65 -2.32
CA VAL A 171 -0.53 -13.08 -2.12
C VAL A 171 0.45 -11.94 -2.33
N GLU A 172 0.55 -11.42 -3.54
CA GLU A 172 1.58 -10.41 -3.87
C GLU A 172 1.36 -9.11 -3.10
N PHE A 173 0.11 -8.67 -3.05
CA PHE A 173 -0.23 -7.42 -2.41
C PHE A 173 -0.08 -7.46 -0.88
N ILE A 174 -0.51 -8.56 -0.24
CA ILE A 174 -0.35 -8.75 1.21
C ILE A 174 1.14 -8.77 1.60
N GLN A 175 2.01 -9.37 0.79
CA GLN A 175 3.46 -9.37 1.03
C GLN A 175 4.03 -7.95 1.10
N ASP A 176 3.49 -7.02 0.31
CA ASP A 176 3.97 -5.64 0.26
C ASP A 176 3.51 -4.80 1.44
N ILE A 177 2.26 -4.99 1.91
CA ILE A 177 1.65 -4.13 2.94
C ILE A 177 1.63 -4.74 4.35
N SER A 178 1.79 -6.06 4.50
CA SER A 178 1.60 -6.78 5.79
C SER A 178 2.36 -6.14 6.94
N LYS A 179 3.63 -5.80 6.75
CA LYS A 179 4.48 -5.17 7.77
C LYS A 179 3.88 -3.85 8.26
N TRP A 180 3.44 -3.00 7.33
CA TRP A 180 2.93 -1.66 7.64
C TRP A 180 1.52 -1.69 8.20
N LEU A 181 0.72 -2.65 7.75
CA LEU A 181 -0.61 -2.93 8.28
C LEU A 181 -0.53 -3.31 9.77
N VAL A 182 0.34 -4.25 10.12
CA VAL A 182 0.52 -4.69 11.51
C VAL A 182 1.03 -3.53 12.39
N ILE A 183 2.00 -2.74 11.91
CA ILE A 183 2.51 -1.58 12.65
C ILE A 183 1.37 -0.57 12.88
N GLY A 184 0.55 -0.26 11.87
CA GLY A 184 -0.58 0.65 11.97
C GLY A 184 -1.63 0.19 12.98
N LEU A 185 -2.00 -1.10 12.94
CA LEU A 185 -2.94 -1.71 13.88
C LEU A 185 -2.45 -1.68 15.33
N VAL A 186 -1.18 -2.01 15.55
CA VAL A 186 -0.57 -1.97 16.89
C VAL A 186 -0.56 -0.55 17.45
N LEU A 187 -0.16 0.44 16.63
CA LEU A 187 -0.19 1.85 17.05
C LEU A 187 -1.61 2.31 17.38
N ALA A 188 -2.60 1.96 16.55
CA ALA A 188 -4.00 2.29 16.82
C ALA A 188 -4.51 1.70 18.14
N ALA A 189 -4.20 0.43 18.40
CA ALA A 189 -4.58 -0.23 19.66
C ALA A 189 -3.91 0.40 20.89
N ILE A 190 -2.63 0.80 20.79
CA ILE A 190 -1.93 1.51 21.86
C ILE A 190 -2.61 2.85 22.17
N ILE A 191 -2.93 3.64 21.13
CA ILE A 191 -3.56 4.95 21.28
C ILE A 191 -4.96 4.80 21.88
N SER A 192 -5.74 3.81 21.42
CA SER A 192 -7.08 3.51 21.96
C SER A 192 -7.02 3.14 23.44
N ALA A 193 -6.00 2.38 23.85
CA ALA A 193 -5.83 1.95 25.26
C ALA A 193 -5.35 3.10 26.17
N VAL A 194 -4.55 4.04 25.66
CA VAL A 194 -3.92 5.11 26.46
C VAL A 194 -4.78 6.36 26.55
N LEU A 195 -5.59 6.69 25.52
CA LEU A 195 -6.41 7.91 25.50
C LEU A 195 -7.72 7.71 26.32
N PRO A 196 -7.88 8.40 27.46
CA PRO A 196 -9.14 8.34 28.21
C PRO A 196 -10.26 9.06 27.47
N ASN A 197 -11.46 8.47 27.49
CA ASN A 197 -12.66 8.99 26.83
C ASN A 197 -13.15 10.37 27.31
N GLN A 198 -12.51 11.01 28.32
CA GLN A 198 -12.93 12.25 28.95
C GLN A 198 -11.95 13.42 28.75
N TYR A 199 -10.93 13.24 27.92
CA TYR A 199 -9.84 14.23 27.80
C TYR A 199 -10.26 15.56 27.18
N PHE A 200 -11.30 15.58 26.36
CA PHE A 200 -11.74 16.77 25.62
C PHE A 200 -12.66 17.70 26.45
N GLU A 201 -13.35 17.18 27.45
CA GLU A 201 -14.20 18.01 28.32
C GLU A 201 -13.41 18.95 29.25
N LEU A 202 -12.19 18.56 29.62
CA LEU A 202 -11.34 19.31 30.55
C LEU A 202 -10.58 20.47 29.89
N LEU A 203 -10.54 20.49 28.56
CA LEU A 203 -9.65 21.37 27.81
C LEU A 203 -10.38 22.56 27.19
N ASN A 204 -11.21 23.29 27.75
CA ASN A 204 -11.90 24.51 27.22
C ASN A 204 -11.09 25.29 26.13
N LEU A 205 -10.69 24.58 25.07
CA LEU A 205 -9.77 25.05 24.04
C LEU A 205 -10.54 25.76 22.91
N PRO A 206 -9.98 26.79 22.30
CA PRO A 206 -10.56 27.42 21.13
C PRO A 206 -10.70 26.42 19.97
N PRO A 207 -11.72 26.59 19.07
CA PRO A 207 -12.02 25.62 18.02
C PRO A 207 -10.83 25.21 17.17
N ILE A 208 -9.97 26.17 16.79
CA ILE A 208 -8.79 25.90 15.96
C ILE A 208 -7.78 25.02 16.69
N LEU A 209 -7.64 25.18 18.00
CA LEU A 209 -6.72 24.35 18.78
C LEU A 209 -7.25 22.93 18.97
N GLN A 210 -8.56 22.77 19.13
CA GLN A 210 -9.23 21.46 19.10
C GLN A 210 -9.00 20.75 17.76
N MET A 211 -9.16 21.47 16.62
CA MET A 211 -8.89 20.90 15.29
C MET A 211 -7.45 20.45 15.14
N LEU A 212 -6.47 21.24 15.58
CA LEU A 212 -5.05 20.91 15.51
C LEU A 212 -4.71 19.70 16.40
N LEU A 213 -5.30 19.63 17.59
CA LEU A 213 -5.10 18.53 18.51
C LEU A 213 -5.69 17.24 17.91
N VAL A 214 -6.93 17.29 17.43
CA VAL A 214 -7.57 16.14 16.76
C VAL A 214 -6.80 15.71 15.52
N LEU A 215 -6.30 16.66 14.73
CA LEU A 215 -5.49 16.37 13.55
C LEU A 215 -4.20 15.64 13.93
N SER A 216 -3.50 16.11 14.96
CA SER A 216 -2.25 15.51 15.45
C SER A 216 -2.43 14.08 15.92
N ILE A 217 -3.57 13.79 16.53
CA ILE A 217 -3.95 12.44 16.97
C ILE A 217 -4.40 11.59 15.79
N SER A 218 -5.17 12.16 14.86
CA SER A 218 -5.78 11.44 13.73
C SER A 218 -4.75 10.96 12.71
N VAL A 219 -3.69 11.74 12.45
CA VAL A 219 -2.67 11.41 11.43
C VAL A 219 -1.97 10.06 11.67
N PRO A 220 -1.50 9.74 12.89
CA PRO A 220 -0.94 8.42 13.16
C PRO A 220 -1.99 7.34 13.42
N LEU A 221 -3.25 7.72 13.69
CA LEU A 221 -4.29 6.79 14.06
C LEU A 221 -4.77 5.98 12.84
N TYR A 222 -4.93 4.67 13.05
CA TYR A 222 -5.46 3.79 12.02
C TYR A 222 -6.96 3.59 12.23
N ILE A 223 -7.78 4.57 11.80
CA ILE A 223 -9.24 4.50 11.91
C ILE A 223 -9.86 4.49 10.52
N CYS A 224 -10.78 3.55 10.28
CA CYS A 224 -11.55 3.53 9.02
C CYS A 224 -12.67 4.58 9.04
N ALA A 225 -13.20 4.91 7.85
CA ALA A 225 -14.26 5.91 7.70
C ALA A 225 -15.51 5.58 8.51
N THR A 226 -15.92 4.31 8.56
CA THR A 226 -17.08 3.83 9.32
C THR A 226 -16.81 3.82 10.82
N GLY A 227 -15.61 3.43 11.26
CA GLY A 227 -15.23 3.45 12.68
C GLY A 227 -15.04 4.85 13.27
N SER A 228 -14.65 5.84 12.46
CA SER A 228 -14.51 7.23 12.92
C SER A 228 -15.85 7.93 13.15
N ILE A 229 -16.94 7.48 12.52
CA ILE A 229 -18.26 8.13 12.62
C ILE A 229 -18.84 8.06 14.04
N PRO A 230 -19.00 6.88 14.67
CA PRO A 230 -19.48 6.81 16.05
C PRO A 230 -18.57 7.52 17.02
N LEU A 231 -17.23 7.45 16.81
CA LEU A 231 -16.27 8.17 17.63
C LEU A 231 -16.48 9.70 17.53
N ALA A 232 -16.62 10.23 16.31
CA ALA A 232 -16.86 11.65 16.08
C ALA A 232 -18.19 12.10 16.71
N ALA A 233 -19.26 11.29 16.57
CA ALA A 233 -20.56 11.56 17.17
C ALA A 233 -20.47 11.63 18.71
N VAL A 234 -19.82 10.65 19.35
CA VAL A 234 -19.61 10.63 20.79
C VAL A 234 -18.75 11.81 21.26
N LEU A 235 -17.71 12.19 20.50
CA LEU A 235 -16.86 13.33 20.86
C LEU A 235 -17.62 14.66 20.77
N ILE A 236 -18.53 14.83 19.79
CA ILE A 236 -19.41 16.00 19.72
C ILE A 236 -20.33 16.05 20.96
N LEU A 237 -20.90 14.93 21.37
CA LEU A 237 -21.71 14.85 22.61
C LEU A 237 -20.90 15.18 23.87
N LYS A 238 -19.58 14.93 23.85
CA LYS A 238 -18.66 15.27 24.94
C LYS A 238 -18.05 16.68 24.82
N GLY A 239 -18.60 17.54 23.97
CA GLY A 239 -18.23 18.96 23.87
C GLY A 239 -17.17 19.27 22.82
N LEU A 240 -16.78 18.30 21.96
CA LEU A 240 -15.91 18.58 20.83
C LEU A 240 -16.67 19.41 19.77
N ASN A 241 -16.02 20.46 19.24
CA ASN A 241 -16.61 21.25 18.16
C ASN A 241 -16.88 20.43 16.90
N PRO A 242 -17.99 20.67 16.18
CA PRO A 242 -18.35 19.96 14.95
C PRO A 242 -17.26 20.00 13.88
N GLY A 243 -16.56 21.12 13.72
CA GLY A 243 -15.43 21.24 12.80
C GLY A 243 -14.24 20.37 13.20
N ALA A 244 -13.94 20.25 14.49
CA ALA A 244 -12.89 19.34 14.96
C ALA A 244 -13.28 17.86 14.75
N ALA A 245 -14.55 17.51 14.95
CA ALA A 245 -15.05 16.18 14.61
C ALA A 245 -14.96 15.91 13.10
N PHE A 246 -15.22 16.91 12.27
CA PHE A 246 -15.03 16.79 10.81
C PHE A 246 -13.56 16.56 10.43
N VAL A 247 -12.61 17.22 11.11
CA VAL A 247 -11.18 16.97 10.92
C VAL A 247 -10.83 15.50 11.20
N LEU A 248 -11.39 14.91 12.26
CA LEU A 248 -11.24 13.48 12.56
C LEU A 248 -11.78 12.61 11.41
N LEU A 249 -12.98 12.91 10.93
CA LEU A 249 -13.66 12.14 9.88
C LEU A 249 -12.96 12.22 8.52
N MET A 250 -12.25 13.29 8.27
CA MET A 250 -11.54 13.51 7.01
C MET A 250 -10.09 13.04 7.06
N ALA A 251 -9.34 13.45 8.08
CA ALA A 251 -7.93 13.11 8.21
C ALA A 251 -7.74 11.64 8.64
N GLY A 252 -8.50 11.15 9.63
CA GLY A 252 -8.33 9.80 10.18
C GLY A 252 -8.33 8.68 9.13
N PRO A 253 -9.35 8.57 8.29
CA PRO A 253 -9.38 7.53 7.27
C PRO A 253 -8.36 7.71 6.15
N ALA A 254 -8.01 8.96 5.83
CA ALA A 254 -7.10 9.26 4.74
C ALA A 254 -5.62 9.16 5.13
N THR A 255 -5.28 9.41 6.40
CA THR A 255 -3.89 9.41 6.87
C THR A 255 -3.64 8.30 7.87
N ASN A 256 -2.64 7.48 7.61
CA ASN A 256 -2.11 6.49 8.55
C ASN A 256 -0.67 6.14 8.16
N VAL A 257 0.07 5.52 9.06
CA VAL A 257 1.48 5.17 8.83
C VAL A 257 1.68 4.29 7.59
N ALA A 258 0.74 3.38 7.33
CA ALA A 258 0.80 2.51 6.15
C ALA A 258 0.65 3.30 4.85
N THR A 259 -0.37 4.18 4.77
CA THR A 259 -0.61 5.05 3.60
C THR A 259 0.57 5.99 3.34
N ILE A 260 1.06 6.66 4.38
CA ILE A 260 2.21 7.58 4.30
C ILE A 260 3.43 6.87 3.74
N THR A 261 3.73 5.68 4.25
CA THR A 261 4.91 4.92 3.81
C THR A 261 4.76 4.40 2.39
N MET A 262 3.58 3.90 2.03
CA MET A 262 3.32 3.38 0.69
C MET A 262 3.36 4.48 -0.37
N ILE A 263 2.69 5.62 -0.13
CA ILE A 263 2.73 6.76 -1.06
C ILE A 263 4.17 7.26 -1.22
N GLY A 264 4.91 7.41 -0.12
CA GLY A 264 6.31 7.85 -0.16
C GLY A 264 7.22 6.92 -0.96
N LYS A 265 6.99 5.59 -0.90
CA LYS A 265 7.77 4.60 -1.64
C LYS A 265 7.35 4.44 -3.10
N VAL A 266 6.05 4.47 -3.39
CA VAL A 266 5.51 4.15 -4.72
C VAL A 266 5.40 5.40 -5.60
N LEU A 267 4.85 6.50 -5.06
CA LEU A 267 4.61 7.74 -5.83
C LEU A 267 5.71 8.78 -5.62
N GLY A 268 6.56 8.59 -4.61
CA GLY A 268 7.66 9.47 -4.28
C GLY A 268 7.33 10.53 -3.22
N ARG A 269 8.40 11.13 -2.65
CA ARG A 269 8.28 12.08 -1.52
C ARG A 269 7.45 13.32 -1.84
N LYS A 270 7.56 13.88 -3.05
CA LYS A 270 6.80 15.07 -3.44
C LYS A 270 5.30 14.78 -3.47
N SER A 271 4.89 13.63 -4.04
CA SER A 271 3.50 13.19 -4.03
C SER A 271 2.98 12.95 -2.61
N LEU A 272 3.83 12.48 -1.68
CA LEU A 272 3.48 12.32 -0.28
C LEU A 272 3.22 13.67 0.41
N PHE A 273 4.10 14.65 0.22
CA PHE A 273 3.90 15.98 0.82
C PHE A 273 2.67 16.68 0.26
N THR A 274 2.40 16.58 -1.04
CA THR A 274 1.17 17.13 -1.64
C THR A 274 -0.08 16.41 -1.12
N TYR A 275 -0.02 15.11 -0.97
CA TYR A 275 -1.10 14.30 -0.40
C TYR A 275 -1.44 14.75 1.02
N LEU A 276 -0.46 14.74 1.92
CA LEU A 276 -0.65 15.15 3.32
C LEU A 276 -1.05 16.62 3.43
N GLY A 277 -0.36 17.51 2.72
CA GLY A 277 -0.66 18.95 2.73
C GLY A 277 -2.09 19.24 2.29
N THR A 278 -2.59 18.59 1.25
CA THR A 278 -3.96 18.77 0.76
C THR A 278 -4.99 18.24 1.74
N ILE A 279 -4.76 17.09 2.36
CA ILE A 279 -5.68 16.53 3.37
C ILE A 279 -5.72 17.44 4.59
N ILE A 280 -4.57 17.88 5.11
CA ILE A 280 -4.47 18.74 6.28
C ILE A 280 -5.16 20.08 6.01
N THR A 281 -4.82 20.75 4.91
CA THR A 281 -5.43 22.04 4.57
C THR A 281 -6.92 21.91 4.26
N GLY A 282 -7.32 20.85 3.59
CA GLY A 282 -8.73 20.54 3.33
C GLY A 282 -9.52 20.26 4.60
N ALA A 283 -9.01 19.41 5.50
CA ALA A 283 -9.66 19.09 6.76
C ALA A 283 -9.84 20.32 7.65
N LEU A 284 -8.77 21.12 7.81
CA LEU A 284 -8.83 22.37 8.56
C LEU A 284 -9.74 23.41 7.90
N GLY A 285 -9.65 23.56 6.57
CA GLY A 285 -10.46 24.52 5.82
C GLY A 285 -11.96 24.21 5.93
N PHE A 286 -12.37 22.96 5.70
CA PHE A 286 -13.78 22.56 5.87
C PHE A 286 -14.21 22.55 7.33
N GLY A 287 -13.34 22.20 8.28
CA GLY A 287 -13.60 22.31 9.70
C GLY A 287 -13.92 23.75 10.12
N LEU A 288 -13.11 24.72 9.66
CA LEU A 288 -13.35 26.15 9.89
C LEU A 288 -14.66 26.62 9.22
N ILE A 289 -14.98 26.15 8.01
CA ILE A 289 -16.25 26.46 7.36
C ILE A 289 -17.43 25.96 8.21
N ILE A 290 -17.32 24.78 8.78
CA ILE A 290 -18.39 24.20 9.64
C ILE A 290 -18.57 25.04 10.91
N ASP A 291 -17.49 25.41 11.60
CA ASP A 291 -17.58 26.08 12.89
C ASP A 291 -17.92 27.59 12.78
N TYR A 292 -17.48 28.26 11.69
CA TYR A 292 -17.61 29.73 11.58
C TYR A 292 -18.61 30.21 10.52
N LEU A 293 -18.83 29.44 9.43
CA LEU A 293 -19.72 29.87 8.34
C LEU A 293 -21.07 29.21 8.39
N LEU A 294 -21.17 28.00 8.95
CA LEU A 294 -22.43 27.24 8.94
C LEU A 294 -23.14 27.34 10.30
N PRO A 295 -24.48 27.30 10.32
CA PRO A 295 -25.22 27.38 11.57
C PRO A 295 -24.93 26.18 12.46
N ALA A 296 -24.45 26.41 13.67
CA ALA A 296 -24.13 25.33 14.64
C ALA A 296 -25.31 24.38 14.88
N LYS A 297 -26.55 24.88 14.80
CA LYS A 297 -27.77 24.09 14.94
C LYS A 297 -27.87 22.91 13.96
N TRP A 298 -27.25 22.99 12.80
CA TRP A 298 -27.26 21.90 11.81
C TRP A 298 -26.43 20.71 12.24
N PHE A 299 -25.43 20.91 13.10
CA PHE A 299 -24.42 19.92 13.46
C PHE A 299 -24.58 19.37 14.88
N THR A 300 -25.45 19.99 15.71
CA THR A 300 -25.65 19.59 17.11
C THR A 300 -26.95 18.84 17.37
N ALA A 301 -27.95 18.95 16.48
CA ALA A 301 -29.31 18.51 16.77
C ALA A 301 -29.56 16.99 16.72
N ILE A 302 -28.68 16.19 16.10
CA ILE A 302 -29.00 14.78 15.81
C ILE A 302 -28.06 13.81 16.60
N ALA A 303 -26.97 14.31 17.13
CA ALA A 303 -26.09 13.49 17.96
C ALA A 303 -26.74 12.99 19.28
N CYS A 304 -27.87 13.60 19.68
CA CYS A 304 -28.49 13.31 20.97
C CYS A 304 -29.45 12.10 20.99
N GLU A 305 -29.98 11.66 19.86
CA GLU A 305 -31.07 10.68 19.90
C GLU A 305 -30.65 9.21 19.65
N HIS A 306 -29.53 8.94 19.00
CA HIS A 306 -29.19 7.59 18.53
C HIS A 306 -27.83 7.03 19.02
N ALA A 307 -27.04 7.81 19.76
CA ALA A 307 -25.70 7.38 20.19
C ALA A 307 -25.70 6.42 21.40
N VAL A 308 -26.85 6.03 21.95
CA VAL A 308 -26.98 5.22 23.18
C VAL A 308 -27.17 3.71 22.91
N HIS A 309 -27.24 3.28 21.67
CA HIS A 309 -27.45 1.85 21.41
C HIS A 309 -26.18 1.12 20.91
N ASN A 310 -25.66 0.30 21.83
CA ASN A 310 -24.90 -0.94 21.64
C ASN A 310 -23.40 -0.87 21.29
N HIS A 311 -22.57 -0.66 22.32
CA HIS A 311 -21.19 -1.17 22.33
C HIS A 311 -21.05 -2.63 22.85
N ASP A 312 -22.16 -3.35 23.07
CA ASP A 312 -22.16 -4.70 23.65
C ASP A 312 -22.40 -5.85 22.67
N THR A 313 -22.39 -5.59 21.38
CA THR A 313 -22.42 -6.71 20.42
C THR A 313 -20.98 -7.14 20.10
N GLY A 314 -20.54 -8.23 20.76
CA GLY A 314 -19.26 -8.90 20.42
C GLY A 314 -19.16 -9.19 18.91
N LEU A 315 -17.94 -9.39 18.44
CA LEU A 315 -17.64 -9.66 17.03
C LEU A 315 -18.59 -10.73 16.46
N VAL A 316 -19.22 -10.44 15.34
CA VAL A 316 -20.09 -11.40 14.65
C VAL A 316 -19.23 -12.51 14.04
N TRP A 317 -19.77 -13.72 13.93
CA TRP A 317 -19.02 -14.91 13.47
C TRP A 317 -18.26 -14.70 12.15
N TRP A 318 -18.81 -13.94 11.21
CA TRP A 318 -18.17 -13.67 9.92
C TRP A 318 -16.98 -12.68 10.05
N GLN A 319 -17.00 -11.79 11.04
CA GLN A 319 -15.86 -10.91 11.39
C GLN A 319 -14.72 -11.73 12.00
N ILE A 320 -15.05 -12.69 12.86
CA ILE A 320 -14.04 -13.60 13.43
C ILE A 320 -13.43 -14.46 12.32
N ALA A 321 -14.26 -15.07 11.46
CA ALA A 321 -13.79 -15.88 10.36
C ALA A 321 -12.89 -15.11 9.38
N SER A 322 -13.27 -13.86 9.03
CA SER A 322 -12.47 -12.99 8.18
C SER A 322 -11.18 -12.53 8.88
N GLY A 323 -11.20 -12.30 10.19
CA GLY A 323 -10.03 -11.97 11.00
C GLY A 323 -9.00 -13.11 11.02
N VAL A 324 -9.46 -14.34 11.23
CA VAL A 324 -8.61 -15.52 11.18
C VAL A 324 -8.01 -15.72 9.78
N LEU A 325 -8.84 -15.57 8.73
CA LEU A 325 -8.37 -15.67 7.34
C LEU A 325 -7.32 -14.61 7.03
N LEU A 326 -7.58 -13.34 7.39
CA LEU A 326 -6.64 -12.24 7.16
C LEU A 326 -5.32 -12.46 7.90
N THR A 327 -5.38 -12.87 9.16
CA THR A 327 -4.18 -13.18 9.96
C THR A 327 -3.37 -14.31 9.32
N GLY A 328 -4.04 -15.39 8.87
CA GLY A 328 -3.39 -16.48 8.14
C GLY A 328 -2.69 -16.02 6.86
N LEU A 329 -3.34 -15.15 6.09
CA LEU A 329 -2.77 -14.57 4.87
C LEU A 329 -1.58 -13.64 5.16
N ILE A 330 -1.62 -12.83 6.22
CA ILE A 330 -0.51 -11.97 6.65
C ILE A 330 0.69 -12.83 7.05
N VAL A 331 0.48 -13.85 7.87
CA VAL A 331 1.54 -14.77 8.32
C VAL A 331 2.16 -15.49 7.11
N ASN A 332 1.33 -16.04 6.21
CA ASN A 332 1.80 -16.67 4.99
C ASN A 332 2.60 -15.70 4.10
N GLY A 333 2.10 -14.47 3.92
CA GLY A 333 2.80 -13.42 3.17
C GLY A 333 4.17 -13.08 3.77
N TYR A 334 4.27 -13.00 5.09
CA TYR A 334 5.53 -12.75 5.79
C TYR A 334 6.53 -13.90 5.64
N ILE A 335 6.06 -15.13 5.77
CA ILE A 335 6.89 -16.34 5.59
C ILE A 335 7.42 -16.41 4.15
N GLN A 336 6.57 -16.24 3.16
CA GLN A 336 6.98 -16.29 1.75
C GLN A 336 7.96 -15.18 1.40
N LYS A 337 7.78 -13.98 1.93
CA LYS A 337 8.70 -12.85 1.72
C LYS A 337 10.08 -13.13 2.29
N ASN A 338 10.15 -13.69 3.51
CA ASN A 338 11.42 -14.03 4.15
C ASN A 338 12.14 -15.16 3.41
N LEU A 339 11.41 -16.14 2.88
CA LEU A 339 11.98 -17.22 2.06
C LEU A 339 12.54 -16.69 0.74
N LYS A 340 11.82 -15.79 0.05
CA LYS A 340 12.32 -15.14 -1.17
C LYS A 340 13.60 -14.33 -0.91
N THR A 341 13.61 -13.51 0.14
CA THR A 341 14.77 -12.69 0.49
C THR A 341 15.99 -13.56 0.86
N LYS A 342 15.77 -14.71 1.50
CA LYS A 342 16.84 -15.67 1.83
C LYS A 342 17.41 -16.30 0.56
N ASN A 343 16.54 -16.70 -0.38
CA ASN A 343 16.96 -17.28 -1.66
C ASN A 343 17.69 -16.26 -2.54
N GLU A 344 17.23 -15.01 -2.60
CA GLU A 344 17.90 -13.93 -3.35
C GLU A 344 19.28 -13.61 -2.77
N LYS A 345 19.41 -13.56 -1.44
CA LYS A 345 20.72 -13.38 -0.78
C LYS A 345 21.66 -14.56 -1.05
N THR A 346 21.14 -15.79 -1.02
CA THR A 346 21.94 -16.99 -1.33
C THR A 346 22.38 -16.98 -2.80
N THR A 347 21.51 -16.55 -3.72
CA THR A 347 21.86 -16.42 -5.14
C THR A 347 22.86 -15.29 -5.38
N GLN A 348 22.73 -14.15 -4.71
CA GLN A 348 23.69 -13.05 -4.78
C GLN A 348 25.05 -13.43 -4.18
N ILE A 349 25.08 -14.14 -3.07
CA ILE A 349 26.34 -14.64 -2.46
C ILE A 349 27.02 -15.64 -3.42
N LYS A 350 26.25 -16.52 -4.08
CA LYS A 350 26.77 -17.41 -5.11
C LYS A 350 27.34 -16.65 -6.31
N GLN A 351 26.70 -15.56 -6.74
CA GLN A 351 27.20 -14.71 -7.83
C GLN A 351 28.45 -13.90 -7.44
N ILE A 352 28.58 -13.50 -6.17
CA ILE A 352 29.76 -12.75 -5.68
C ILE A 352 30.96 -13.66 -5.54
N ASN A 353 30.77 -14.96 -5.28
CA ASN A 353 31.84 -15.95 -5.19
C ASN A 353 32.21 -16.59 -6.55
N MET A 354 31.53 -16.22 -7.64
CA MET A 354 31.91 -16.69 -8.98
C MET A 354 33.12 -15.91 -9.48
N GLU A 355 34.24 -16.62 -9.60
CA GLU A 355 35.42 -16.13 -10.29
C GLU A 355 35.28 -16.38 -11.78
N ILE A 356 35.76 -15.41 -12.58
CA ILE A 356 35.86 -15.54 -14.02
C ILE A 356 37.37 -15.53 -14.34
N LYS A 357 37.87 -16.63 -14.93
CA LYS A 357 39.25 -16.74 -15.36
C LYS A 357 39.28 -16.99 -16.85
N THR A 358 40.22 -16.33 -17.53
CA THR A 358 40.43 -16.52 -18.98
C THR A 358 41.82 -17.04 -19.21
N ILE A 359 41.94 -18.18 -19.87
CA ILE A 359 43.18 -18.87 -20.18
C ILE A 359 43.36 -18.83 -21.69
N LYS A 360 44.58 -18.50 -22.15
CA LYS A 360 44.90 -18.58 -23.57
C LYS A 360 45.26 -20.02 -23.92
N VAL A 361 44.75 -20.50 -25.06
CA VAL A 361 44.96 -21.89 -25.50
C VAL A 361 45.25 -21.88 -27.00
N ASP A 362 46.35 -22.44 -27.37
CA ASP A 362 46.73 -22.60 -28.77
C ASP A 362 46.36 -24.00 -29.30
N GLY A 363 46.13 -24.09 -30.61
CA GLY A 363 45.72 -25.34 -31.27
C GLY A 363 44.23 -25.52 -31.52
N MET A 364 43.37 -24.63 -31.00
CA MET A 364 41.92 -24.66 -31.29
C MET A 364 41.60 -23.93 -32.59
N THR A 365 41.29 -24.65 -33.67
CA THR A 365 41.07 -24.06 -35.01
C THR A 365 39.65 -24.22 -35.55
N CYS A 366 38.80 -25.05 -34.92
CA CYS A 366 37.50 -25.37 -35.44
C CYS A 366 36.42 -25.49 -34.34
N ASN A 367 35.13 -25.45 -34.73
CA ASN A 367 34.01 -25.58 -33.78
C ASN A 367 34.00 -26.93 -33.06
N HIS A 368 34.54 -27.99 -33.63
CA HIS A 368 34.68 -29.30 -32.96
C HIS A 368 35.66 -29.23 -31.80
N CYS A 369 36.81 -28.56 -32.01
CA CYS A 369 37.80 -28.30 -30.96
C CYS A 369 37.20 -27.48 -29.82
N LYS A 370 36.44 -26.43 -30.17
CA LYS A 370 35.68 -25.61 -29.21
C LYS A 370 34.76 -26.47 -28.34
N ALA A 371 33.87 -27.26 -28.94
CA ALA A 371 32.90 -28.09 -28.23
C ALA A 371 33.59 -29.15 -27.36
N ASN A 372 34.72 -29.70 -27.80
CA ASN A 372 35.48 -30.69 -27.03
C ASN A 372 36.11 -30.08 -25.77
N VAL A 373 36.70 -28.90 -25.86
CA VAL A 373 37.27 -28.20 -24.74
C VAL A 373 36.22 -27.72 -23.77
N GLU A 374 35.13 -27.08 -24.25
CA GLU A 374 34.02 -26.63 -23.43
C GLU A 374 33.39 -27.76 -22.63
N LYS A 375 33.15 -28.92 -23.26
CA LYS A 375 32.57 -30.10 -22.63
C LYS A 375 33.45 -30.67 -21.52
N ASN A 376 34.76 -30.83 -21.76
CA ASN A 376 35.65 -31.44 -20.80
C ASN A 376 35.99 -30.52 -19.64
N VAL A 377 36.11 -29.21 -19.89
CA VAL A 377 36.33 -28.23 -18.84
C VAL A 377 35.08 -28.06 -17.97
N GLN A 378 33.87 -28.14 -18.54
CA GLN A 378 32.63 -28.13 -17.79
C GLN A 378 32.41 -29.37 -16.91
N MET A 379 33.11 -30.48 -17.14
CA MET A 379 33.04 -31.66 -16.28
C MET A 379 33.80 -31.51 -14.96
N LEU A 380 34.59 -30.45 -14.78
CA LEU A 380 35.31 -30.20 -13.53
C LEU A 380 34.32 -29.66 -12.47
N ASP A 381 34.34 -30.21 -11.27
CA ASP A 381 33.38 -29.94 -10.19
C ASP A 381 33.27 -28.46 -9.78
N PHE A 382 34.35 -27.70 -9.97
CA PHE A 382 34.41 -26.26 -9.63
C PHE A 382 34.07 -25.34 -10.82
N VAL A 383 33.76 -25.89 -12.01
CA VAL A 383 33.40 -25.13 -13.21
C VAL A 383 31.90 -25.18 -13.42
N GLN A 384 31.24 -24.01 -13.46
CA GLN A 384 29.82 -23.89 -13.80
C GLN A 384 29.58 -23.64 -15.28
N ASN A 385 30.48 -22.88 -15.91
CA ASN A 385 30.38 -22.58 -17.33
C ASN A 385 31.79 -22.42 -17.93
N ALA A 386 31.96 -22.91 -19.16
CA ALA A 386 33.19 -22.73 -19.92
C ALA A 386 32.83 -22.32 -21.36
N THR A 387 33.39 -21.21 -21.82
CA THR A 387 33.14 -20.69 -23.16
C THR A 387 34.45 -20.48 -23.89
N VAL A 388 34.59 -21.08 -25.08
CA VAL A 388 35.77 -20.94 -25.94
C VAL A 388 35.55 -19.86 -27.01
N ASN A 389 36.48 -18.91 -27.06
CA ASN A 389 36.55 -17.92 -28.13
C ASN A 389 37.70 -18.31 -29.09
N LEU A 390 37.32 -18.77 -30.27
CA LEU A 390 38.28 -19.20 -31.30
C LEU A 390 39.07 -18.02 -31.91
N ALA A 391 38.48 -16.84 -31.98
CA ALA A 391 39.12 -15.64 -32.53
C ALA A 391 40.26 -15.14 -31.63
N ASP A 392 40.03 -15.17 -30.31
CA ASP A 392 40.97 -14.72 -29.30
C ASP A 392 41.86 -15.86 -28.75
N LYS A 393 41.63 -17.08 -29.25
CA LYS A 393 42.33 -18.30 -28.78
C LYS A 393 42.26 -18.40 -27.24
N SER A 394 41.10 -18.26 -26.66
CA SER A 394 40.93 -18.23 -25.21
C SER A 394 39.76 -19.08 -24.74
N VAL A 395 39.88 -19.57 -23.51
CA VAL A 395 38.84 -20.28 -22.79
C VAL A 395 38.51 -19.44 -21.57
N THR A 396 37.25 -18.97 -21.47
CA THR A 396 36.75 -18.28 -20.29
C THR A 396 35.98 -19.28 -19.45
N VAL A 397 36.36 -19.39 -18.19
CA VAL A 397 35.77 -20.32 -17.22
C VAL A 397 35.15 -19.52 -16.08
N GLU A 398 33.92 -19.85 -15.73
CA GLU A 398 33.14 -19.28 -14.62
C GLU A 398 32.92 -20.40 -13.58
N GLY A 399 33.22 -20.12 -12.32
CA GLY A 399 33.10 -21.13 -11.26
C GLY A 399 33.45 -20.62 -9.88
N GLU A 400 33.39 -21.51 -8.88
CA GLU A 400 33.78 -21.22 -7.49
C GLU A 400 35.13 -21.85 -7.19
N ASN A 401 36.08 -21.08 -6.63
CA ASN A 401 37.45 -21.56 -6.32
C ASN A 401 38.13 -22.21 -7.52
N ILE A 402 38.23 -21.49 -8.63
CA ILE A 402 38.79 -22.00 -9.90
C ILE A 402 40.26 -22.39 -9.75
N ASP A 403 40.53 -23.67 -9.91
CA ASP A 403 41.86 -24.24 -9.98
C ASP A 403 42.39 -24.17 -11.43
N ILE A 404 43.24 -23.16 -11.71
CA ILE A 404 43.77 -22.89 -13.03
C ILE A 404 44.69 -24.02 -13.52
N GLU A 405 45.41 -24.67 -12.59
CA GLU A 405 46.36 -25.74 -12.95
C GLU A 405 45.59 -26.96 -13.47
N LYS A 406 44.54 -27.38 -12.80
CA LYS A 406 43.67 -28.48 -13.28
C LYS A 406 43.00 -28.19 -14.61
N ILE A 407 42.60 -26.94 -14.85
CA ILE A 407 42.03 -26.56 -16.15
C ILE A 407 43.10 -26.67 -17.25
N LYS A 408 44.32 -26.18 -17.01
CA LYS A 408 45.45 -26.30 -17.94
C LYS A 408 45.78 -27.75 -18.21
N GLU A 409 45.89 -28.59 -17.19
CA GLU A 409 46.15 -30.04 -17.34
C GLU A 409 45.03 -30.70 -18.18
N THR A 410 43.76 -30.36 -17.95
CA THR A 410 42.65 -30.90 -18.72
C THR A 410 42.74 -30.50 -20.19
N ILE A 411 43.04 -29.23 -20.48
CA ILE A 411 43.17 -28.73 -21.85
C ILE A 411 44.37 -29.38 -22.56
N ASP A 412 45.51 -29.50 -21.86
CA ASP A 412 46.74 -30.11 -22.41
C ASP A 412 46.54 -31.60 -22.67
N SER A 413 45.78 -32.31 -21.81
CA SER A 413 45.42 -33.73 -22.00
C SER A 413 44.59 -33.99 -23.25
N LEU A 414 43.85 -32.98 -23.73
CA LEU A 414 43.06 -33.02 -24.95
C LEU A 414 43.90 -32.75 -26.22
N GLY A 415 45.20 -32.49 -26.07
CA GLY A 415 46.12 -32.24 -27.18
C GLY A 415 46.22 -30.78 -27.63
N TYR A 416 45.68 -29.84 -26.82
CA TYR A 416 45.81 -28.39 -27.00
C TYR A 416 46.92 -27.88 -26.07
N LYS A 417 47.43 -26.68 -26.32
CA LYS A 417 48.49 -26.09 -25.52
C LYS A 417 47.98 -24.92 -24.72
N SER A 418 47.88 -25.03 -23.39
CA SER A 418 47.55 -23.93 -22.49
C SER A 418 48.77 -22.99 -22.33
N LEU A 419 48.51 -21.67 -22.37
CA LEU A 419 49.55 -20.62 -22.28
C LEU A 419 49.50 -19.89 -20.93
#